data_67fdf745e14bb5b838f6078841bf8f3c
#
_entry.id   67fdf745e14bb5b838f6078841bf8f3c
#
_cell.length_a   1.000
_cell.length_b   1.000
_cell.length_c   1.000
_cell.angle_alpha   90.00
_cell.angle_beta   90.00
_cell.angle_gamma   90.00
#
_symmetry.space_group_name_H-M   'P 1'
#
loop_
_entity.id
_entity.type
_entity.pdbx_description
1 polymer ?
#
loop_
_entity_poly.entity_id
_entity_poly.type
_entity_poly.pdbx_seq_one_letter_code
_entity_poly.pdbx_strand_id
1 'polypeptide(L)'
;MPERLRRPTDDVPPTVGYVVKGFPRLSELFIASEIHRLEQAGMNLALFVIKANDEAVRHPLVDRIRVQPQYLPPTESVSGIPLRRWLVRHLPRFLPALARTLRDRPFGLCRAAGSALAQALRARSTFWSAPRKVYVKELLQAIALADRLLDAPSVRHLHAHFCHGATTVTWLAAMIAGRSFSFTAHAKDLYSPSLNPAGLLSRKLAAAQFAVTCTEANRQYLLRFAGRTPVYRVYHGLNAELTELLRNALGESCPSSRVLRVLGVGRLVEKKGFDVLVDACGELVRRGIDVDVRIVGEPGEHSTLVQERIGQRGLERQVHLLGPMTQAGLYEEYRRATVFCLPCRISADGDRDGIPNVLVEAMASGVPVVTTDVSGIPEVVAHERTGLIVPPDDPAATAEALLRIHRDAALARRVAEAGRALVRTRFDGDRLIGELYSLFKRVA
;
A
#
# COMPACT_ATOMS: atom_id res chain seq x y z
N MET A 1 -23.94 24.68 -42.57
CA MET A 1 -23.61 24.14 -41.23
C MET A 1 -22.39 24.88 -40.72
N PRO A 2 -22.40 25.67 -39.62
CA PRO A 2 -21.22 26.38 -39.17
C PRO A 2 -20.25 25.39 -38.50
N GLU A 3 -19.00 25.41 -38.93
CA GLU A 3 -17.87 24.77 -38.24
C GLU A 3 -17.85 25.21 -36.76
N ARG A 4 -17.97 24.24 -35.87
CA ARG A 4 -17.71 24.48 -34.44
C ARG A 4 -16.22 24.82 -34.30
N LEU A 5 -15.94 26.10 -34.04
CA LEU A 5 -14.62 26.57 -33.64
C LEU A 5 -14.13 25.68 -32.49
N ARG A 6 -13.15 24.81 -32.73
CA ARG A 6 -12.42 24.06 -31.70
C ARG A 6 -11.78 25.09 -30.78
N ARG A 7 -12.07 24.97 -29.48
CA ARG A 7 -11.41 25.80 -28.47
C ARG A 7 -9.93 25.43 -28.44
N PRO A 8 -8.99 26.36 -28.27
CA PRO A 8 -7.54 26.10 -28.29
C PRO A 8 -7.02 25.20 -27.18
N THR A 9 -7.88 24.65 -26.31
CA THR A 9 -7.53 23.80 -25.15
C THR A 9 -7.61 22.30 -25.43
N ASP A 10 -7.97 21.87 -26.65
CA ASP A 10 -8.20 20.45 -26.96
C ASP A 10 -6.92 19.68 -27.37
N ASP A 11 -5.78 20.36 -27.56
CA ASP A 11 -4.53 19.73 -28.03
C ASP A 11 -3.57 19.29 -26.90
N VAL A 12 -3.86 19.60 -25.66
CA VAL A 12 -3.03 19.12 -24.52
C VAL A 12 -3.61 17.80 -24.00
N PRO A 13 -2.88 16.69 -24.11
CA PRO A 13 -3.38 15.41 -23.62
C PRO A 13 -3.73 15.49 -22.13
N PRO A 14 -4.84 14.87 -21.72
CA PRO A 14 -5.31 14.96 -20.35
C PRO A 14 -4.27 14.39 -19.38
N THR A 15 -4.08 15.12 -18.27
CA THR A 15 -3.12 14.79 -17.24
C THR A 15 -3.86 14.34 -15.97
N VAL A 16 -3.43 13.23 -15.38
CA VAL A 16 -3.94 12.77 -14.08
C VAL A 16 -3.06 13.33 -12.96
N GLY A 17 -3.67 14.02 -12.01
CA GLY A 17 -2.99 14.49 -10.81
C GLY A 17 -2.91 13.38 -9.77
N TYR A 18 -1.73 12.83 -9.56
CA TYR A 18 -1.45 11.82 -8.53
C TYR A 18 -1.18 12.49 -7.19
N VAL A 19 -1.94 12.12 -6.16
CA VAL A 19 -1.83 12.72 -4.82
C VAL A 19 -1.42 11.67 -3.81
N VAL A 20 -0.23 11.83 -3.25
CA VAL A 20 0.36 10.89 -2.28
C VAL A 20 0.70 11.59 -0.96
N LYS A 21 0.65 10.86 0.14
CA LYS A 21 0.96 11.40 1.46
C LYS A 21 2.43 11.78 1.60
N GLY A 22 3.32 10.94 1.12
CA GLY A 22 4.77 11.13 1.10
C GLY A 22 5.37 10.41 -0.09
N PHE A 23 6.46 10.95 -0.66
CA PHE A 23 7.18 10.36 -1.78
C PHE A 23 8.61 10.92 -1.84
N PRO A 24 9.62 10.08 -2.18
CA PRO A 24 9.55 8.62 -2.27
C PRO A 24 9.50 7.95 -0.88
N ARG A 25 9.01 6.70 -0.81
CA ARG A 25 9.00 5.89 0.42
C ARG A 25 9.32 4.45 0.09
N LEU A 26 10.30 3.86 0.76
CA LEU A 26 10.71 2.47 0.55
C LEU A 26 9.57 1.48 0.84
N SER A 27 8.81 1.72 1.91
CA SER A 27 7.68 0.88 2.29
C SER A 27 6.47 0.97 1.34
N GLU A 28 6.47 1.93 0.41
CA GLU A 28 5.39 2.19 -0.56
C GLU A 28 5.91 2.07 -2.01
N LEU A 29 6.90 1.21 -2.27
CA LEU A 29 7.52 1.01 -3.59
C LEU A 29 6.51 0.65 -4.69
N PHE A 30 5.39 0.03 -4.32
CA PHE A 30 4.30 -0.28 -5.25
C PHE A 30 3.70 1.00 -5.88
N ILE A 31 3.66 2.14 -5.16
CA ILE A 31 3.21 3.43 -5.72
C ILE A 31 4.21 3.95 -6.76
N ALA A 32 5.51 3.88 -6.44
CA ALA A 32 6.55 4.28 -7.40
C ALA A 32 6.53 3.39 -8.66
N SER A 33 6.33 2.09 -8.50
CA SER A 33 6.17 1.14 -9.60
C SER A 33 4.94 1.43 -10.45
N GLU A 34 3.82 1.79 -9.83
CA GLU A 34 2.58 2.16 -10.52
C GLU A 34 2.76 3.46 -11.33
N ILE A 35 3.33 4.51 -10.74
CA ILE A 35 3.64 5.78 -11.41
C ILE A 35 4.56 5.52 -12.61
N HIS A 36 5.66 4.81 -12.41
CA HIS A 36 6.63 4.51 -13.48
C HIS A 36 5.97 3.77 -14.64
N ARG A 37 5.17 2.74 -14.37
CA ARG A 37 4.49 1.97 -15.42
C ARG A 37 3.40 2.76 -16.13
N LEU A 38 2.67 3.64 -15.43
CA LEU A 38 1.70 4.55 -16.09
C LEU A 38 2.40 5.50 -17.04
N GLU A 39 3.58 6.04 -16.69
CA GLU A 39 4.39 6.85 -17.59
C GLU A 39 4.90 6.06 -18.80
N GLN A 40 5.31 4.80 -18.60
CA GLN A 40 5.73 3.93 -19.70
C GLN A 40 4.55 3.60 -20.65
N ALA A 41 3.34 3.48 -20.10
CA ALA A 41 2.12 3.31 -20.87
C ALA A 41 1.64 4.60 -21.58
N GLY A 42 2.36 5.73 -21.43
CA GLY A 42 2.06 7.00 -22.07
C GLY A 42 1.05 7.89 -21.33
N MET A 43 0.81 7.65 -20.03
CA MET A 43 -0.03 8.53 -19.21
C MET A 43 0.73 9.79 -18.82
N ASN A 44 0.13 10.96 -19.05
CA ASN A 44 0.64 12.20 -18.48
C ASN A 44 0.24 12.31 -17.01
N LEU A 45 1.22 12.51 -16.14
CA LEU A 45 1.03 12.60 -14.70
C LEU A 45 1.53 13.93 -14.15
N ALA A 46 0.84 14.44 -13.12
CA ALA A 46 1.31 15.49 -12.23
C ALA A 46 1.35 14.91 -10.81
N LEU A 47 2.51 14.87 -10.17
CA LEU A 47 2.68 14.23 -8.87
C LEU A 47 2.66 15.28 -7.75
N PHE A 48 1.61 15.24 -6.93
CA PHE A 48 1.45 16.11 -5.77
C PHE A 48 1.74 15.36 -4.48
N VAL A 49 2.66 15.86 -3.67
CA VAL A 49 3.12 15.23 -2.43
C VAL A 49 2.75 16.10 -1.24
N ILE A 50 1.94 15.54 -0.33
CA ILE A 50 1.40 16.29 0.82
C ILE A 50 2.47 16.61 1.86
N LYS A 51 3.42 15.69 2.07
CA LYS A 51 4.51 15.84 3.05
C LYS A 51 5.82 15.39 2.43
N ALA A 52 6.85 16.24 2.49
CA ALA A 52 8.20 15.82 2.15
C ALA A 52 8.64 14.65 3.05
N ASN A 53 9.38 13.73 2.49
CA ASN A 53 9.93 12.59 3.19
C ASN A 53 11.47 12.66 3.12
N ASP A 54 12.12 12.54 4.28
CA ASP A 54 13.56 12.65 4.42
C ASP A 54 14.23 11.27 4.53
N GLU A 55 13.69 10.24 3.84
CA GLU A 55 14.34 8.93 3.82
C GLU A 55 15.71 9.03 3.15
N ALA A 56 16.74 8.63 3.90
CA ALA A 56 18.14 8.70 3.45
C ALA A 56 18.45 7.74 2.29
N VAL A 57 17.67 6.65 2.17
CA VAL A 57 17.84 5.62 1.14
C VAL A 57 16.71 5.74 0.12
N ARG A 58 17.07 5.85 -1.15
CA ARG A 58 16.12 5.86 -2.27
C ARG A 58 16.26 4.56 -3.07
N HIS A 59 15.13 4.03 -3.50
CA HIS A 59 15.13 2.87 -4.40
C HIS A 59 15.47 3.32 -5.83
N PRO A 60 16.31 2.60 -6.60
CA PRO A 60 16.71 2.98 -7.96
C PRO A 60 15.55 3.21 -8.94
N LEU A 61 14.40 2.57 -8.72
CA LEU A 61 13.19 2.79 -9.52
C LEU A 61 12.71 4.25 -9.47
N VAL A 62 12.91 4.94 -8.35
CA VAL A 62 12.48 6.35 -8.19
C VAL A 62 13.21 7.25 -9.19
N ASP A 63 14.47 6.96 -9.49
CA ASP A 63 15.28 7.74 -10.43
C ASP A 63 14.84 7.53 -11.90
N ARG A 64 14.06 6.48 -12.17
CA ARG A 64 13.47 6.21 -13.49
C ARG A 64 12.13 6.92 -13.71
N ILE A 65 11.54 7.52 -12.67
CA ILE A 65 10.27 8.26 -12.77
C ILE A 65 10.56 9.65 -13.33
N ARG A 66 9.85 10.03 -14.38
CA ARG A 66 10.04 11.30 -15.10
C ARG A 66 9.31 12.46 -14.44
N VAL A 67 8.10 12.20 -13.92
CA VAL A 67 7.30 13.24 -13.29
C VAL A 67 7.97 13.75 -12.00
N GLN A 68 8.17 15.07 -11.93
CA GLN A 68 8.77 15.68 -10.76
C GLN A 68 7.72 15.88 -9.66
N PRO A 69 8.03 15.50 -8.41
CA PRO A 69 7.13 15.68 -7.28
C PRO A 69 6.97 17.15 -6.91
N GLN A 70 5.72 17.60 -6.82
CA GLN A 70 5.35 18.94 -6.36
C GLN A 70 4.92 18.85 -4.90
N TYR A 71 5.78 19.30 -3.99
CA TYR A 71 5.52 19.25 -2.55
C TYR A 71 4.60 20.38 -2.12
N LEU A 72 3.58 20.06 -1.31
CA LEU A 72 2.77 21.07 -0.65
C LEU A 72 3.52 21.72 0.52
N PRO A 73 3.08 22.91 0.99
CA PRO A 73 3.73 23.57 2.13
C PRO A 73 3.84 22.61 3.34
N PRO A 74 5.04 22.46 3.94
CA PRO A 74 5.28 21.51 5.00
C PRO A 74 4.49 21.84 6.26
N THR A 75 3.90 20.80 6.87
CA THR A 75 3.14 20.90 8.12
C THR A 75 3.52 19.79 9.09
N GLU A 76 3.62 20.12 10.36
CA GLU A 76 3.78 19.14 11.44
C GLU A 76 2.44 18.46 11.78
N SER A 77 2.52 17.40 12.61
CA SER A 77 1.33 16.81 13.19
C SER A 77 0.57 17.84 14.03
N VAL A 78 -0.75 17.83 13.92
CA VAL A 78 -1.62 18.68 14.75
C VAL A 78 -1.94 18.01 16.10
N SER A 79 -1.55 16.74 16.29
CA SER A 79 -1.72 15.99 17.56
C SER A 79 -0.84 16.60 18.65
N GLY A 80 -1.38 16.69 19.88
CA GLY A 80 -0.64 17.21 21.04
C GLY A 80 -0.44 18.73 21.07
N ILE A 81 -0.73 19.46 19.99
CA ILE A 81 -0.50 20.92 19.91
C ILE A 81 -1.84 21.64 19.91
N PRO A 82 -2.02 22.75 20.72
CA PRO A 82 -3.21 23.60 20.63
C PRO A 82 -3.39 24.16 19.21
N LEU A 83 -4.63 24.11 18.68
CA LEU A 83 -4.89 24.54 17.29
C LEU A 83 -4.44 25.96 17.01
N ARG A 84 -4.65 26.91 17.94
CA ARG A 84 -4.22 28.31 17.81
C ARG A 84 -2.70 28.41 17.58
N ARG A 85 -1.89 27.67 18.36
CA ARG A 85 -0.43 27.67 18.25
C ARG A 85 0.02 27.06 16.93
N TRP A 86 -0.64 26.00 16.52
CA TRP A 86 -0.37 25.33 15.25
C TRP A 86 -0.71 26.26 14.06
N LEU A 87 -1.85 26.98 14.11
CA LEU A 87 -2.24 27.95 13.07
C LEU A 87 -1.27 29.12 12.97
N VAL A 88 -0.88 29.75 14.09
CA VAL A 88 0.11 30.85 14.07
C VAL A 88 1.38 30.42 13.34
N ARG A 89 1.85 29.19 13.54
CA ARG A 89 3.08 28.68 12.93
C ARG A 89 2.92 28.32 11.45
N HIS A 90 1.81 27.79 11.04
CA HIS A 90 1.66 27.19 9.71
C HIS A 90 0.79 27.99 8.75
N LEU A 91 -0.26 28.69 9.23
CA LEU A 91 -1.19 29.44 8.39
C LEU A 91 -0.52 30.46 7.45
N PRO A 92 0.54 31.21 7.85
CA PRO A 92 1.17 32.16 6.95
C PRO A 92 1.63 31.57 5.62
N ARG A 93 2.04 30.30 5.60
CA ARG A 93 2.48 29.58 4.40
C ARG A 93 1.35 29.29 3.41
N PHE A 94 0.10 29.32 3.89
CA PHE A 94 -1.10 29.02 3.10
C PHE A 94 -1.88 30.28 2.70
N LEU A 95 -1.54 31.46 3.26
CA LEU A 95 -2.26 32.71 2.97
C LEU A 95 -2.28 33.07 1.48
N PRO A 96 -1.17 32.95 0.71
CA PRO A 96 -1.22 33.26 -0.72
C PRO A 96 -2.20 32.35 -1.48
N ALA A 97 -2.13 31.03 -1.22
CA ALA A 97 -3.05 30.05 -1.81
C ALA A 97 -4.51 30.29 -1.39
N LEU A 98 -4.74 30.65 -0.12
CA LEU A 98 -6.06 30.99 0.39
C LEU A 98 -6.64 32.24 -0.28
N ALA A 99 -5.85 33.30 -0.41
CA ALA A 99 -6.27 34.55 -1.04
C ALA A 99 -6.64 34.32 -2.52
N ARG A 100 -5.79 33.55 -3.24
CA ARG A 100 -6.04 33.23 -4.66
C ARG A 100 -7.26 32.33 -4.84
N THR A 101 -7.39 31.26 -4.05
CA THR A 101 -8.56 30.38 -4.14
C THR A 101 -9.85 31.08 -3.71
N LEU A 102 -9.81 32.00 -2.74
CA LEU A 102 -10.95 32.81 -2.35
C LEU A 102 -11.41 33.74 -3.49
N ARG A 103 -10.46 34.34 -4.21
CA ARG A 103 -10.75 35.18 -5.37
C ARG A 103 -11.30 34.38 -6.56
N ASP A 104 -10.67 33.27 -6.91
CA ASP A 104 -10.89 32.56 -8.17
C ASP A 104 -11.93 31.41 -8.04
N ARG A 105 -12.13 30.88 -6.82
CA ARG A 105 -12.99 29.72 -6.52
C ARG A 105 -13.78 29.85 -5.20
N PRO A 106 -14.43 30.98 -4.90
CA PRO A 106 -15.05 31.24 -3.59
C PRO A 106 -16.11 30.19 -3.22
N PHE A 107 -16.98 29.81 -4.13
CA PHE A 107 -18.03 28.81 -3.87
C PHE A 107 -17.46 27.41 -3.57
N GLY A 108 -16.43 26.99 -4.33
CA GLY A 108 -15.75 25.74 -4.09
C GLY A 108 -15.07 25.71 -2.73
N LEU A 109 -14.40 26.81 -2.36
CA LEU A 109 -13.77 26.99 -1.05
C LEU A 109 -14.79 26.93 0.10
N CYS A 110 -15.91 27.62 -0.01
CA CYS A 110 -16.97 27.60 1.01
C CYS A 110 -17.55 26.18 1.19
N ARG A 111 -17.80 25.45 0.10
CA ARG A 111 -18.27 24.05 0.15
C ARG A 111 -17.27 23.14 0.83
N ALA A 112 -15.97 23.25 0.47
CA ALA A 112 -14.91 22.46 1.08
C ALA A 112 -14.73 22.77 2.56
N ALA A 113 -14.76 24.06 2.96
CA ALA A 113 -14.69 24.49 4.36
C ALA A 113 -15.90 23.96 5.17
N GLY A 114 -17.11 24.07 4.63
CA GLY A 114 -18.31 23.50 5.24
C GLY A 114 -18.23 21.98 5.41
N SER A 115 -17.72 21.27 4.41
CA SER A 115 -17.51 19.81 4.47
C SER A 115 -16.46 19.43 5.52
N ALA A 116 -15.33 20.15 5.60
CA ALA A 116 -14.27 19.93 6.58
C ALA A 116 -14.78 20.20 8.01
N LEU A 117 -15.53 21.29 8.23
CA LEU A 117 -16.14 21.63 9.51
C LEU A 117 -17.16 20.58 9.94
N ALA A 118 -18.08 20.21 9.05
CA ALA A 118 -19.05 19.17 9.31
C ALA A 118 -18.39 17.84 9.69
N GLN A 119 -17.30 17.49 9.03
CA GLN A 119 -16.53 16.29 9.37
C GLN A 119 -15.81 16.42 10.71
N ALA A 120 -15.21 17.56 11.00
CA ALA A 120 -14.57 17.84 12.29
C ALA A 120 -15.55 17.69 13.46
N LEU A 121 -16.78 18.14 13.27
CA LEU A 121 -17.86 18.03 14.25
C LEU A 121 -18.38 16.59 14.40
N ARG A 122 -18.61 15.87 13.30
CA ARG A 122 -19.11 14.48 13.32
C ARG A 122 -18.10 13.49 13.90
N ALA A 123 -16.82 13.74 13.68
CA ALA A 123 -15.74 12.87 14.15
C ALA A 123 -15.29 13.14 15.59
N ARG A 124 -16.07 13.92 16.36
CA ARG A 124 -15.82 14.10 17.81
C ARG A 124 -15.95 12.77 18.56
N SER A 125 -15.18 12.62 19.61
CA SER A 125 -15.28 11.44 20.49
C SER A 125 -16.56 11.43 21.30
N THR A 126 -17.02 12.61 21.72
CA THR A 126 -18.29 12.84 22.43
C THR A 126 -18.94 14.11 21.91
N PHE A 127 -20.23 14.31 22.19
CA PHE A 127 -20.95 15.52 21.79
C PHE A 127 -20.27 16.81 22.28
N TRP A 128 -19.71 16.78 23.48
CA TRP A 128 -19.08 17.94 24.14
C TRP A 128 -17.60 18.10 23.84
N SER A 129 -16.97 17.12 23.17
CA SER A 129 -15.54 17.22 22.84
C SER A 129 -15.30 18.23 21.71
N ALA A 130 -14.08 18.79 21.69
CA ALA A 130 -13.67 19.73 20.65
C ALA A 130 -13.70 19.09 19.25
N PRO A 131 -14.00 19.86 18.20
CA PRO A 131 -13.92 19.38 16.82
C PRO A 131 -12.52 18.82 16.48
N ARG A 132 -12.45 17.76 15.67
CA ARG A 132 -11.16 17.18 15.28
C ARG A 132 -10.36 18.14 14.40
N LYS A 133 -9.31 18.72 14.98
CA LYS A 133 -8.43 19.71 14.36
C LYS A 133 -7.64 19.23 13.15
N VAL A 134 -7.55 17.90 12.91
CA VAL A 134 -6.90 17.34 11.72
C VAL A 134 -7.55 17.83 10.42
N TYR A 135 -8.87 18.06 10.43
CA TYR A 135 -9.59 18.52 9.24
C TYR A 135 -9.30 19.97 8.88
N VAL A 136 -8.86 20.80 9.84
CA VAL A 136 -8.33 22.14 9.55
C VAL A 136 -7.02 22.05 8.78
N LYS A 137 -6.12 21.17 9.22
CA LYS A 137 -4.86 20.93 8.50
C LYS A 137 -5.11 20.39 7.08
N GLU A 138 -6.00 19.39 6.94
CA GLU A 138 -6.32 18.79 5.64
C GLU A 138 -7.01 19.80 4.70
N LEU A 139 -7.82 20.72 5.23
CA LEU A 139 -8.39 21.81 4.44
C LEU A 139 -7.32 22.77 3.93
N LEU A 140 -6.36 23.19 4.76
CA LEU A 140 -5.27 24.07 4.33
C LEU A 140 -4.40 23.38 3.25
N GLN A 141 -4.11 22.10 3.41
CA GLN A 141 -3.40 21.31 2.39
C GLN A 141 -4.22 21.21 1.09
N ALA A 142 -5.54 21.05 1.19
CA ALA A 142 -6.44 21.03 0.04
C ALA A 142 -6.50 22.38 -0.68
N ILE A 143 -6.47 23.50 0.05
CA ILE A 143 -6.37 24.86 -0.51
C ILE A 143 -5.06 25.01 -1.31
N ALA A 144 -3.92 24.58 -0.74
CA ALA A 144 -2.64 24.62 -1.43
C ALA A 144 -2.60 23.72 -2.68
N LEU A 145 -3.23 22.55 -2.63
CA LEU A 145 -3.37 21.68 -3.80
C LEU A 145 -4.26 22.33 -4.86
N ALA A 146 -5.39 22.90 -4.46
CA ALA A 146 -6.31 23.59 -5.37
C ALA A 146 -5.66 24.78 -6.06
N ASP A 147 -4.83 25.55 -5.34
CA ASP A 147 -4.04 26.65 -5.90
C ASP A 147 -3.09 26.17 -7.00
N ARG A 148 -2.36 25.05 -6.79
CA ARG A 148 -1.53 24.43 -7.84
C ARG A 148 -2.33 24.02 -9.08
N LEU A 149 -3.56 23.55 -8.87
CA LEU A 149 -4.46 23.15 -9.96
C LEU A 149 -4.98 24.34 -10.81
N LEU A 150 -4.95 25.56 -10.29
CA LEU A 150 -5.26 26.76 -11.07
C LEU A 150 -4.20 27.01 -12.16
N ASP A 151 -2.94 26.64 -11.90
CA ASP A 151 -1.83 26.74 -12.84
C ASP A 151 -1.66 25.49 -13.73
N ALA A 152 -2.45 24.44 -13.48
CA ALA A 152 -2.39 23.18 -14.20
C ALA A 152 -3.76 22.80 -14.81
N PRO A 153 -4.25 23.55 -15.82
CA PRO A 153 -5.59 23.32 -16.41
C PRO A 153 -5.71 21.96 -17.10
N SER A 154 -4.61 21.36 -17.55
CA SER A 154 -4.55 20.00 -18.11
C SER A 154 -4.87 18.91 -17.10
N VAL A 155 -4.70 19.15 -15.80
CA VAL A 155 -5.06 18.20 -14.73
C VAL A 155 -6.57 18.23 -14.53
N ARG A 156 -7.29 17.32 -15.16
CA ARG A 156 -8.76 17.24 -15.10
C ARG A 156 -9.27 16.29 -14.03
N HIS A 157 -8.47 15.28 -13.68
CA HIS A 157 -8.80 14.25 -12.69
C HIS A 157 -7.68 14.11 -11.67
N LEU A 158 -8.05 13.90 -10.40
CA LEU A 158 -7.12 13.63 -9.30
C LEU A 158 -7.26 12.18 -8.84
N HIS A 159 -6.14 11.52 -8.60
CA HIS A 159 -6.13 10.19 -8.02
C HIS A 159 -5.28 10.17 -6.75
N ALA A 160 -5.87 9.73 -5.63
CA ALA A 160 -5.18 9.64 -4.34
C ALA A 160 -4.83 8.21 -3.98
N HIS A 161 -3.64 7.99 -3.43
CA HIS A 161 -3.33 6.75 -2.72
C HIS A 161 -3.65 6.86 -1.23
N PHE A 162 -4.27 5.80 -0.69
CA PHE A 162 -4.86 5.67 0.65
C PHE A 162 -6.15 6.47 0.85
N CYS A 163 -7.22 5.77 1.23
CA CYS A 163 -8.54 6.37 1.40
C CYS A 163 -8.70 7.24 2.67
N HIS A 164 -7.62 7.43 3.48
CA HIS A 164 -7.64 8.35 4.62
C HIS A 164 -7.13 9.77 4.25
N GLY A 165 -6.16 10.36 4.94
CA GLY A 165 -5.75 11.75 4.82
C GLY A 165 -5.48 12.25 3.39
N ALA A 166 -4.75 11.48 2.55
CA ALA A 166 -4.49 11.87 1.16
C ALA A 166 -5.80 12.04 0.37
N THR A 167 -6.72 11.10 0.48
CA THR A 167 -8.04 11.21 -0.18
C THR A 167 -8.90 12.33 0.41
N THR A 168 -8.79 12.65 1.72
CA THR A 168 -9.50 13.81 2.27
C THR A 168 -9.01 15.10 1.63
N VAL A 169 -7.69 15.29 1.56
CA VAL A 169 -7.08 16.47 0.89
C VAL A 169 -7.49 16.53 -0.58
N THR A 170 -7.43 15.42 -1.29
CA THR A 170 -7.82 15.33 -2.71
C THR A 170 -9.29 15.65 -2.93
N TRP A 171 -10.19 15.10 -2.13
CA TRP A 171 -11.62 15.37 -2.19
C TRP A 171 -11.95 16.83 -1.98
N LEU A 172 -11.37 17.46 -0.94
CA LEU A 172 -11.57 18.88 -0.67
C LEU A 172 -10.95 19.76 -1.77
N ALA A 173 -9.77 19.44 -2.27
CA ALA A 173 -9.13 20.16 -3.37
C ALA A 173 -9.91 20.04 -4.69
N ALA A 174 -10.41 18.85 -5.00
CA ALA A 174 -11.27 18.60 -6.15
C ALA A 174 -12.57 19.45 -6.07
N MET A 175 -13.14 19.56 -4.87
CA MET A 175 -14.33 20.41 -4.61
C MET A 175 -14.02 21.89 -4.83
N ILE A 176 -12.84 22.38 -4.38
CA ILE A 176 -12.42 23.77 -4.59
C ILE A 176 -12.15 24.03 -6.08
N ALA A 177 -11.36 23.19 -6.74
CA ALA A 177 -10.92 23.40 -8.11
C ALA A 177 -11.96 23.03 -9.18
N GLY A 178 -13.08 22.39 -8.80
CA GLY A 178 -14.09 21.87 -9.74
C GLY A 178 -13.54 20.72 -10.59
N ARG A 179 -12.78 19.81 -9.99
CA ARG A 179 -12.21 18.63 -10.64
C ARG A 179 -12.88 17.35 -10.15
N SER A 180 -12.79 16.29 -10.96
CA SER A 180 -13.18 14.96 -10.54
C SER A 180 -12.04 14.28 -9.76
N PHE A 181 -12.37 13.25 -8.95
CA PHE A 181 -11.34 12.47 -8.28
C PHE A 181 -11.73 11.01 -8.13
N SER A 182 -10.71 10.18 -7.92
CA SER A 182 -10.78 8.77 -7.54
C SER A 182 -9.69 8.47 -6.49
N PHE A 183 -9.70 7.28 -5.92
CA PHE A 183 -8.66 6.89 -4.98
C PHE A 183 -8.42 5.38 -4.97
N THR A 184 -7.19 4.97 -4.61
CA THR A 184 -6.86 3.60 -4.27
C THR A 184 -6.88 3.42 -2.75
N ALA A 185 -7.64 2.42 -2.29
CA ALA A 185 -7.76 2.06 -0.88
C ALA A 185 -7.00 0.76 -0.58
N HIS A 186 -6.29 0.74 0.55
CA HIS A 186 -5.50 -0.40 1.00
C HIS A 186 -6.08 -0.98 2.30
N ALA A 187 -5.65 -2.20 2.69
CA ALA A 187 -6.22 -2.87 3.85
C ALA A 187 -6.13 -2.03 5.14
N LYS A 188 -4.97 -1.44 5.44
CA LYS A 188 -4.78 -0.62 6.64
C LYS A 188 -5.81 0.49 6.78
N ASP A 189 -6.04 1.25 5.72
CA ASP A 189 -6.92 2.42 5.76
C ASP A 189 -8.40 2.08 5.59
N LEU A 190 -8.71 0.85 5.22
CA LEU A 190 -10.06 0.31 5.21
C LEU A 190 -10.48 -0.25 6.57
N TYR A 191 -9.63 -1.08 7.16
CA TYR A 191 -9.98 -1.86 8.34
C TYR A 191 -9.65 -1.17 9.66
N SER A 192 -8.92 -0.04 9.66
CA SER A 192 -8.68 0.77 10.86
C SER A 192 -9.74 1.88 11.00
N PRO A 193 -10.75 1.72 11.90
CA PRO A 193 -11.91 2.65 11.96
C PRO A 193 -11.51 4.09 12.30
N SER A 194 -10.40 4.26 13.03
CA SER A 194 -9.89 5.58 13.43
C SER A 194 -9.44 6.45 12.26
N LEU A 195 -9.11 5.85 11.10
CA LEU A 195 -8.62 6.55 9.91
C LEU A 195 -9.75 7.18 9.08
N ASN A 196 -10.96 6.61 9.11
CA ASN A 196 -12.14 7.16 8.42
C ASN A 196 -13.37 7.24 9.35
N PRO A 197 -13.29 8.00 10.45
CA PRO A 197 -14.36 8.05 11.47
C PRO A 197 -15.64 8.67 10.94
N ALA A 198 -16.75 8.36 11.62
CA ALA A 198 -18.06 8.99 11.43
C ALA A 198 -18.57 8.95 9.97
N GLY A 199 -18.42 7.82 9.29
CA GLY A 199 -18.90 7.61 7.92
C GLY A 199 -18.13 8.40 6.85
N LEU A 200 -16.90 8.82 7.13
CA LEU A 200 -16.07 9.58 6.19
C LEU A 200 -15.81 8.79 4.90
N LEU A 201 -15.59 7.47 5.00
CA LEU A 201 -15.35 6.60 3.84
C LEU A 201 -16.54 6.63 2.87
N SER A 202 -17.76 6.47 3.37
CA SER A 202 -19.00 6.51 2.54
C SER A 202 -19.15 7.85 1.81
N ARG A 203 -18.82 8.97 2.47
CA ARG A 203 -18.89 10.30 1.84
C ARG A 203 -17.84 10.50 0.75
N LYS A 204 -16.63 10.01 0.96
CA LYS A 204 -15.57 10.02 -0.06
C LYS A 204 -15.96 9.18 -1.26
N LEU A 205 -16.47 7.98 -1.02
CA LEU A 205 -17.00 7.10 -2.06
C LEU A 205 -18.11 7.79 -2.85
N ALA A 206 -19.12 8.33 -2.17
CA ALA A 206 -20.24 9.02 -2.83
C ALA A 206 -19.83 10.22 -3.70
N ALA A 207 -18.68 10.83 -3.41
CA ALA A 207 -18.14 11.96 -4.16
C ALA A 207 -17.13 11.58 -5.25
N ALA A 208 -16.56 10.37 -5.18
CA ALA A 208 -15.55 9.90 -6.12
C ALA A 208 -16.19 9.38 -7.43
N GLN A 209 -15.47 9.50 -8.54
CA GLN A 209 -15.87 8.88 -9.82
C GLN A 209 -15.79 7.35 -9.74
N PHE A 210 -14.76 6.84 -9.08
CA PHE A 210 -14.57 5.43 -8.78
C PHE A 210 -13.57 5.27 -7.63
N ALA A 211 -13.53 4.07 -7.06
CA ALA A 211 -12.49 3.66 -6.14
C ALA A 211 -11.77 2.42 -6.69
N VAL A 212 -10.48 2.29 -6.38
CA VAL A 212 -9.66 1.13 -6.69
C VAL A 212 -9.19 0.48 -5.40
N THR A 213 -9.00 -0.82 -5.42
CA THR A 213 -8.35 -1.56 -4.33
C THR A 213 -7.58 -2.76 -4.87
N CYS A 214 -6.66 -3.29 -4.08
CA CYS A 214 -5.69 -4.30 -4.52
C CYS A 214 -6.10 -5.75 -4.19
N THR A 215 -7.30 -5.99 -3.65
CA THR A 215 -7.80 -7.35 -3.36
C THR A 215 -9.31 -7.42 -3.52
N GLU A 216 -9.84 -8.63 -3.80
CA GLU A 216 -11.29 -8.84 -3.84
C GLU A 216 -11.91 -8.71 -2.44
N ALA A 217 -11.21 -9.16 -1.39
CA ALA A 217 -11.66 -8.98 -0.01
C ALA A 217 -11.87 -7.49 0.32
N ASN A 218 -10.94 -6.62 -0.05
CA ASN A 218 -11.10 -5.18 0.11
C ASN A 218 -12.21 -4.61 -0.76
N ARG A 219 -12.37 -5.11 -1.98
CA ARG A 219 -13.44 -4.69 -2.88
C ARG A 219 -14.80 -5.00 -2.28
N GLN A 220 -15.01 -6.21 -1.78
CA GLN A 220 -16.25 -6.61 -1.11
C GLN A 220 -16.52 -5.76 0.13
N TYR A 221 -15.47 -5.42 0.89
CA TYR A 221 -15.60 -4.52 2.02
C TYR A 221 -16.05 -3.11 1.59
N LEU A 222 -15.41 -2.52 0.55
CA LEU A 222 -15.76 -1.20 0.02
C LEU A 222 -17.17 -1.13 -0.54
N LEU A 223 -17.65 -2.17 -1.22
CA LEU A 223 -19.01 -2.24 -1.78
C LEU A 223 -20.11 -2.04 -0.73
N ARG A 224 -19.82 -2.35 0.53
CA ARG A 224 -20.77 -2.11 1.66
C ARG A 224 -21.02 -0.61 1.90
N PHE A 225 -20.15 0.26 1.42
CA PHE A 225 -20.17 1.71 1.63
C PHE A 225 -20.29 2.51 0.32
N ALA A 226 -20.11 1.86 -0.82
CA ALA A 226 -19.92 2.54 -2.11
C ALA A 226 -21.20 3.11 -2.73
N GLY A 227 -22.39 2.63 -2.32
CA GLY A 227 -23.64 3.05 -2.95
C GLY A 227 -23.63 2.77 -4.46
N ARG A 228 -23.62 3.82 -5.29
CA ARG A 228 -23.55 3.74 -6.76
C ARG A 228 -22.12 3.89 -7.33
N THR A 229 -21.15 4.22 -6.50
CA THR A 229 -19.77 4.44 -6.96
C THR A 229 -19.12 3.12 -7.38
N PRO A 230 -18.59 3.02 -8.61
CA PRO A 230 -17.88 1.84 -9.06
C PRO A 230 -16.64 1.56 -8.20
N VAL A 231 -16.45 0.30 -7.82
CA VAL A 231 -15.25 -0.15 -7.09
C VAL A 231 -14.57 -1.23 -7.93
N TYR A 232 -13.33 -0.93 -8.34
CA TYR A 232 -12.53 -1.83 -9.16
C TYR A 232 -11.44 -2.50 -8.32
N ARG A 233 -11.16 -3.76 -8.63
CA ARG A 233 -9.99 -4.46 -8.11
C ARG A 233 -8.90 -4.43 -9.16
N VAL A 234 -7.75 -3.86 -8.81
CA VAL A 234 -6.52 -3.93 -9.58
C VAL A 234 -5.42 -4.39 -8.63
N TYR A 235 -4.91 -5.60 -8.82
CA TYR A 235 -3.83 -6.12 -7.98
C TYR A 235 -2.55 -5.28 -8.16
N HIS A 236 -1.70 -5.25 -7.13
CA HIS A 236 -0.34 -4.78 -7.31
C HIS A 236 0.44 -5.83 -8.11
N GLY A 237 0.98 -5.43 -9.24
CA GLY A 237 1.85 -6.29 -10.03
C GLY A 237 3.19 -6.53 -9.36
N LEU A 238 3.90 -7.56 -9.81
CA LEU A 238 5.29 -7.78 -9.41
C LEU A 238 6.13 -6.52 -9.65
N ASN A 239 7.07 -6.26 -8.76
CA ASN A 239 8.08 -5.21 -8.92
C ASN A 239 8.83 -5.41 -10.25
N ALA A 240 9.06 -4.32 -10.98
CA ALA A 240 9.73 -4.37 -12.28
C ALA A 240 11.15 -4.94 -12.20
N GLU A 241 11.91 -4.58 -11.14
CA GLU A 241 13.27 -5.07 -10.92
C GLU A 241 13.27 -6.59 -10.67
N LEU A 242 12.37 -7.09 -9.81
CA LEU A 242 12.24 -8.54 -9.60
C LEU A 242 11.79 -9.25 -10.88
N THR A 243 10.89 -8.65 -11.66
CA THR A 243 10.44 -9.22 -12.93
C THR A 243 11.63 -9.39 -13.90
N GLU A 244 12.54 -8.43 -13.93
CA GLU A 244 13.76 -8.48 -14.74
C GLU A 244 14.73 -9.56 -14.23
N LEU A 245 14.97 -9.63 -12.92
CA LEU A 245 15.79 -10.67 -12.30
C LEU A 245 15.25 -12.08 -12.61
N LEU A 246 13.93 -12.26 -12.51
CA LEU A 246 13.28 -13.54 -12.80
C LEU A 246 13.32 -13.94 -14.30
N ARG A 247 13.31 -12.97 -15.22
CA ARG A 247 13.48 -13.23 -16.66
C ARG A 247 14.87 -13.75 -16.97
N ASN A 248 15.89 -13.26 -16.28
CA ASN A 248 17.30 -13.62 -16.50
C ASN A 248 17.68 -14.96 -15.82
N ALA A 249 16.90 -15.42 -14.84
CA ALA A 249 17.13 -16.64 -14.07
C ALA A 249 16.31 -17.84 -14.59
N LEU A 250 16.50 -18.21 -15.85
CA LEU A 250 15.80 -19.33 -16.45
C LEU A 250 16.27 -20.68 -15.85
N GLY A 251 15.36 -21.38 -15.15
CA GLY A 251 15.46 -22.82 -14.92
C GLY A 251 15.99 -23.29 -13.57
N GLU A 252 16.17 -22.43 -12.57
CA GLU A 252 16.63 -22.88 -11.25
C GLU A 252 15.46 -23.42 -10.41
N SER A 253 15.54 -24.67 -10.02
CA SER A 253 14.60 -25.33 -9.11
C SER A 253 14.95 -25.03 -7.65
N CYS A 254 13.93 -25.08 -6.77
CA CYS A 254 14.10 -24.98 -5.33
C CYS A 254 15.19 -25.98 -4.84
N PRO A 255 16.20 -25.53 -4.05
CA PRO A 255 17.28 -26.40 -3.63
C PRO A 255 16.74 -27.49 -2.68
N SER A 256 17.03 -28.76 -3.01
CA SER A 256 16.88 -29.85 -2.06
C SER A 256 17.99 -29.74 -1.01
N SER A 257 17.61 -29.61 0.26
CA SER A 257 18.54 -29.44 1.39
C SER A 257 18.12 -30.34 2.55
N ARG A 258 19.11 -30.89 3.29
CA ARG A 258 18.83 -31.53 4.58
C ARG A 258 18.39 -30.55 5.66
N VAL A 259 18.85 -29.31 5.57
CA VAL A 259 18.45 -28.20 6.45
C VAL A 259 17.19 -27.56 5.93
N LEU A 260 16.20 -27.39 6.77
CA LEU A 260 14.98 -26.64 6.45
C LEU A 260 15.27 -25.14 6.49
N ARG A 261 15.46 -24.52 5.32
CA ARG A 261 15.73 -23.08 5.20
C ARG A 261 14.43 -22.32 5.03
N VAL A 262 14.03 -21.63 6.09
CA VAL A 262 12.79 -20.85 6.11
C VAL A 262 13.11 -19.37 5.92
N LEU A 263 12.48 -18.74 4.94
CA LEU A 263 12.58 -17.30 4.71
C LEU A 263 11.28 -16.61 5.13
N GLY A 264 11.38 -15.59 5.98
CA GLY A 264 10.32 -14.65 6.29
C GLY A 264 10.72 -13.25 5.82
N VAL A 265 9.80 -12.51 5.18
CA VAL A 265 10.11 -11.15 4.70
C VAL A 265 9.01 -10.17 5.08
N GLY A 266 9.39 -9.05 5.69
CA GLY A 266 8.49 -7.97 6.06
C GLY A 266 8.97 -7.16 7.26
N ARG A 267 8.38 -5.99 7.48
CA ARG A 267 8.65 -5.22 8.71
C ARG A 267 8.27 -6.04 9.95
N LEU A 268 9.02 -5.90 11.02
CA LEU A 268 8.75 -6.60 12.28
C LEU A 268 7.60 -5.92 13.04
N VAL A 269 6.38 -6.13 12.51
CA VAL A 269 5.11 -5.57 13.04
C VAL A 269 4.13 -6.70 13.32
N GLU A 270 3.16 -6.48 14.22
CA GLU A 270 2.22 -7.49 14.73
C GLU A 270 1.59 -8.35 13.62
N LYS A 271 1.05 -7.72 12.61
CA LYS A 271 0.32 -8.39 11.52
C LYS A 271 1.15 -9.36 10.67
N LYS A 272 2.48 -9.35 10.79
CA LYS A 272 3.36 -10.28 10.05
C LYS A 272 3.55 -11.63 10.74
N GLY A 273 3.28 -11.72 12.06
CA GLY A 273 3.30 -12.97 12.81
C GLY A 273 4.68 -13.62 12.96
N PHE A 274 5.77 -12.84 12.93
CA PHE A 274 7.12 -13.41 13.06
C PHE A 274 7.39 -14.09 14.42
N ASP A 275 6.69 -13.69 15.47
CA ASP A 275 6.68 -14.38 16.76
C ASP A 275 6.09 -15.80 16.65
N VAL A 276 5.03 -15.99 15.85
CA VAL A 276 4.47 -17.32 15.54
C VAL A 276 5.46 -18.17 14.75
N LEU A 277 6.18 -17.55 13.79
CA LEU A 277 7.22 -18.25 13.05
C LEU A 277 8.36 -18.72 13.97
N VAL A 278 8.81 -17.88 14.91
CA VAL A 278 9.84 -18.25 15.89
C VAL A 278 9.35 -19.41 16.77
N ASP A 279 8.11 -19.36 17.26
CA ASP A 279 7.53 -20.44 18.05
C ASP A 279 7.42 -21.76 17.26
N ALA A 280 7.02 -21.70 16.00
CA ALA A 280 6.98 -22.85 15.08
C ALA A 280 8.37 -23.46 14.88
N CYS A 281 9.42 -22.64 14.76
CA CYS A 281 10.79 -23.09 14.66
C CYS A 281 11.26 -23.80 15.94
N GLY A 282 10.90 -23.26 17.12
CA GLY A 282 11.16 -23.94 18.38
C GLY A 282 10.53 -25.32 18.48
N GLU A 283 9.34 -25.50 17.91
CA GLU A 283 8.67 -26.80 17.81
C GLU A 283 9.47 -27.78 16.92
N LEU A 284 9.94 -27.30 15.75
CA LEU A 284 10.72 -28.11 14.80
C LEU A 284 12.07 -28.53 15.39
N VAL A 285 12.77 -27.63 16.05
CA VAL A 285 14.06 -27.92 16.74
C VAL A 285 13.87 -28.98 17.84
N ARG A 286 12.79 -28.88 18.64
CA ARG A 286 12.47 -29.92 19.65
C ARG A 286 12.17 -31.28 19.04
N ARG A 287 11.71 -31.34 17.79
CA ARG A 287 11.52 -32.57 17.04
C ARG A 287 12.79 -33.06 16.33
N GLY A 288 13.95 -32.43 16.55
CA GLY A 288 15.23 -32.79 15.98
C GLY A 288 15.41 -32.42 14.51
N ILE A 289 14.63 -31.46 14.03
CA ILE A 289 14.75 -30.94 12.65
C ILE A 289 15.81 -29.84 12.63
N ASP A 290 16.76 -29.94 11.69
CA ASP A 290 17.77 -28.91 11.46
C ASP A 290 17.14 -27.74 10.67
N VAL A 291 17.10 -26.56 11.28
CA VAL A 291 16.35 -25.37 10.76
C VAL A 291 17.29 -24.17 10.67
N ASP A 292 17.25 -23.46 9.56
CA ASP A 292 17.86 -22.15 9.36
C ASP A 292 16.76 -21.15 8.97
N VAL A 293 16.42 -20.23 9.84
CA VAL A 293 15.36 -19.23 9.65
C VAL A 293 15.97 -17.86 9.44
N ARG A 294 15.64 -17.24 8.32
CA ARG A 294 16.14 -15.93 7.95
C ARG A 294 14.96 -14.96 7.81
N ILE A 295 14.94 -13.91 8.63
CA ILE A 295 13.90 -12.88 8.62
C ILE A 295 14.52 -11.60 8.09
N VAL A 296 14.00 -11.13 6.94
CA VAL A 296 14.45 -9.92 6.25
C VAL A 296 13.41 -8.83 6.39
N GLY A 297 13.80 -7.65 6.85
CA GLY A 297 12.93 -6.48 6.90
C GLY A 297 13.33 -5.44 7.91
N GLU A 298 12.68 -4.28 7.83
CA GLU A 298 12.92 -3.18 8.74
C GLU A 298 12.44 -3.50 10.17
N PRO A 299 13.13 -3.00 11.20
CA PRO A 299 12.62 -3.01 12.57
C PRO A 299 11.24 -2.33 12.65
N GLY A 300 10.40 -2.80 13.56
CA GLY A 300 9.07 -2.25 13.83
C GLY A 300 8.70 -2.42 15.31
N GLU A 301 7.46 -2.14 15.65
CA GLU A 301 6.96 -2.20 17.03
C GLU A 301 7.04 -3.61 17.66
N HIS A 302 7.12 -4.67 16.84
CA HIS A 302 7.27 -6.06 17.31
C HIS A 302 8.71 -6.58 17.34
N SER A 303 9.71 -5.74 17.02
CA SER A 303 11.12 -6.17 16.96
C SER A 303 11.61 -6.73 18.30
N THR A 304 11.32 -6.03 19.40
CA THR A 304 11.70 -6.47 20.74
C THR A 304 11.04 -7.79 21.10
N LEU A 305 9.74 -7.93 20.85
CA LEU A 305 9.00 -9.17 21.11
C LEU A 305 9.59 -10.36 20.35
N VAL A 306 9.94 -10.18 19.07
CA VAL A 306 10.54 -11.25 18.26
C VAL A 306 11.93 -11.64 18.80
N GLN A 307 12.77 -10.65 19.17
CA GLN A 307 14.08 -10.92 19.77
C GLN A 307 13.97 -11.65 21.11
N GLU A 308 13.08 -11.19 22.00
CA GLU A 308 12.81 -11.86 23.28
C GLU A 308 12.33 -13.30 23.07
N ARG A 309 11.48 -13.54 22.07
CA ARG A 309 10.98 -14.87 21.77
C ARG A 309 12.10 -15.80 21.27
N ILE A 310 13.03 -15.30 20.47
CA ILE A 310 14.23 -16.05 20.04
C ILE A 310 15.05 -16.48 21.25
N GLY A 311 15.35 -15.56 22.19
CA GLY A 311 16.09 -15.86 23.40
C GLY A 311 15.36 -16.83 24.34
N GLN A 312 14.06 -16.62 24.58
CA GLN A 312 13.23 -17.51 25.41
C GLN A 312 13.17 -18.95 24.89
N ARG A 313 13.31 -19.15 23.58
CA ARG A 313 13.31 -20.46 22.92
C ARG A 313 14.71 -21.02 22.72
N GLY A 314 15.78 -20.25 22.99
CA GLY A 314 17.18 -20.66 22.78
C GLY A 314 17.50 -20.87 21.30
N LEU A 315 16.98 -20.01 20.41
CA LEU A 315 17.02 -20.17 18.95
C LEU A 315 18.01 -19.20 18.27
N GLU A 316 18.97 -18.61 19.01
CA GLU A 316 19.90 -17.60 18.50
C GLU A 316 20.79 -18.13 17.36
N ARG A 317 21.00 -19.44 17.31
CA ARG A 317 21.77 -20.10 16.25
C ARG A 317 20.94 -20.46 15.03
N GLN A 318 19.63 -20.54 15.16
CA GLN A 318 18.71 -20.98 14.09
C GLN A 318 17.93 -19.83 13.46
N VAL A 319 17.70 -18.74 14.20
CA VAL A 319 16.87 -17.61 13.72
C VAL A 319 17.70 -16.34 13.60
N HIS A 320 17.78 -15.80 12.37
CA HIS A 320 18.60 -14.66 12.04
C HIS A 320 17.74 -13.48 11.56
N LEU A 321 17.80 -12.35 12.29
CA LEU A 321 17.20 -11.08 11.88
C LEU A 321 18.20 -10.30 11.02
N LEU A 322 17.99 -10.24 9.71
CA LEU A 322 18.97 -9.73 8.75
C LEU A 322 18.84 -8.23 8.44
N GLY A 323 17.79 -7.59 8.97
CA GLY A 323 17.50 -6.19 8.62
C GLY A 323 16.99 -6.02 7.18
N PRO A 324 16.86 -4.76 6.71
CA PRO A 324 16.42 -4.47 5.34
C PRO A 324 17.51 -4.81 4.32
N MET A 325 17.09 -5.24 3.13
CA MET A 325 17.96 -5.60 2.02
C MET A 325 17.56 -4.91 0.72
N THR A 326 18.49 -4.86 -0.23
CA THR A 326 18.18 -4.50 -1.62
C THR A 326 17.37 -5.61 -2.30
N GLN A 327 16.68 -5.28 -3.40
CA GLN A 327 15.90 -6.26 -4.15
C GLN A 327 16.77 -7.42 -4.65
N ALA A 328 18.00 -7.14 -5.10
CA ALA A 328 18.94 -8.18 -5.52
C ALA A 328 19.37 -9.10 -4.36
N GLY A 329 19.66 -8.54 -3.17
CA GLY A 329 19.97 -9.32 -1.98
C GLY A 329 18.77 -10.18 -1.54
N LEU A 330 17.56 -9.63 -1.58
CA LEU A 330 16.35 -10.36 -1.26
C LEU A 330 16.08 -11.49 -2.26
N TYR A 331 16.38 -11.28 -3.55
CA TYR A 331 16.26 -12.32 -4.56
C TYR A 331 17.19 -13.52 -4.26
N GLU A 332 18.43 -13.27 -3.81
CA GLU A 332 19.34 -14.34 -3.39
C GLU A 332 18.80 -15.10 -2.17
N GLU A 333 18.12 -14.45 -1.24
CA GLU A 333 17.47 -15.13 -0.12
C GLU A 333 16.30 -16.01 -0.60
N TYR A 334 15.47 -15.53 -1.56
CA TYR A 334 14.45 -16.40 -2.18
C TYR A 334 15.07 -17.65 -2.84
N ARG A 335 16.19 -17.50 -3.54
CA ARG A 335 16.87 -18.63 -4.19
C ARG A 335 17.42 -19.67 -3.22
N ARG A 336 17.82 -19.27 -2.01
CA ARG A 336 18.36 -20.14 -0.97
C ARG A 336 17.27 -20.83 -0.14
N ALA A 337 16.10 -20.26 -0.09
CA ALA A 337 15.00 -20.75 0.73
C ALA A 337 14.43 -22.06 0.20
N THR A 338 14.19 -23.02 1.10
CA THR A 338 13.40 -24.22 0.80
C THR A 338 11.90 -23.98 0.97
N VAL A 339 11.54 -23.00 1.78
CA VAL A 339 10.15 -22.55 2.01
C VAL A 339 10.14 -21.09 2.44
N PHE A 340 9.15 -20.36 1.95
CA PHE A 340 8.80 -19.03 2.44
C PHE A 340 7.67 -19.15 3.45
N CYS A 341 7.80 -18.51 4.61
CA CYS A 341 6.76 -18.52 5.63
C CYS A 341 6.40 -17.11 6.09
N LEU A 342 5.12 -16.77 6.00
CA LEU A 342 4.59 -15.50 6.50
C LEU A 342 3.23 -15.75 7.16
N PRO A 343 3.21 -16.05 8.48
CA PRO A 343 1.99 -16.38 9.22
C PRO A 343 1.23 -15.11 9.63
N CYS A 344 0.72 -14.39 8.65
CA CYS A 344 -0.02 -13.14 8.83
C CYS A 344 -1.19 -13.29 9.80
N ARG A 345 -1.46 -12.23 10.57
CA ARG A 345 -2.63 -12.14 11.44
C ARG A 345 -3.35 -10.79 11.29
N ILE A 346 -4.48 -10.65 11.94
CA ILE A 346 -5.18 -9.38 12.11
C ILE A 346 -4.72 -8.79 13.44
N SER A 347 -4.13 -7.59 13.42
CA SER A 347 -3.71 -6.89 14.64
C SER A 347 -4.90 -6.45 15.48
N ALA A 348 -4.66 -6.18 16.77
CA ALA A 348 -5.71 -5.78 17.72
C ALA A 348 -6.46 -4.50 17.31
N ASP A 349 -5.81 -3.58 16.58
CA ASP A 349 -6.40 -2.35 16.01
C ASP A 349 -7.15 -2.58 14.69
N GLY A 350 -7.21 -3.84 14.20
CA GLY A 350 -7.82 -4.24 12.94
C GLY A 350 -6.89 -4.15 11.73
N ASP A 351 -5.63 -3.64 11.87
CA ASP A 351 -4.66 -3.61 10.76
C ASP A 351 -4.32 -5.03 10.28
N ARG A 352 -4.25 -5.19 8.98
CA ARG A 352 -3.93 -6.45 8.30
C ARG A 352 -3.33 -6.19 6.94
N ASP A 353 -2.64 -7.17 6.40
CA ASP A 353 -2.26 -7.12 4.99
C ASP A 353 -3.44 -7.48 4.09
N GLY A 354 -3.46 -6.93 2.89
CA GLY A 354 -4.31 -7.40 1.81
C GLY A 354 -3.75 -8.71 1.23
N ILE A 355 -2.93 -8.59 0.20
CA ILE A 355 -2.01 -9.64 -0.27
C ILE A 355 -0.61 -9.07 -0.04
N PRO A 356 0.23 -9.68 0.82
CA PRO A 356 1.61 -9.23 0.98
C PRO A 356 2.39 -9.35 -0.33
N ASN A 357 3.00 -8.28 -0.82
CA ASN A 357 3.78 -8.31 -2.06
C ASN A 357 4.90 -9.37 -1.99
N VAL A 358 5.58 -9.48 -0.85
CA VAL A 358 6.64 -10.46 -0.60
C VAL A 358 6.18 -11.93 -0.73
N LEU A 359 4.90 -12.20 -0.49
CA LEU A 359 4.30 -13.52 -0.72
C LEU A 359 4.21 -13.81 -2.23
N VAL A 360 3.76 -12.82 -3.01
CA VAL A 360 3.71 -12.91 -4.48
C VAL A 360 5.12 -13.01 -5.07
N GLU A 361 6.09 -12.31 -4.50
CA GLU A 361 7.49 -12.35 -4.88
C GLU A 361 8.13 -13.74 -4.63
N ALA A 362 7.86 -14.34 -3.46
CA ALA A 362 8.31 -15.70 -3.14
C ALA A 362 7.73 -16.73 -4.13
N MET A 363 6.42 -16.64 -4.40
CA MET A 363 5.76 -17.52 -5.38
C MET A 363 6.31 -17.32 -6.79
N ALA A 364 6.57 -16.07 -7.21
CA ALA A 364 7.18 -15.76 -8.51
C ALA A 364 8.59 -16.35 -8.64
N SER A 365 9.35 -16.37 -7.54
CA SER A 365 10.68 -16.95 -7.43
C SER A 365 10.66 -18.50 -7.41
N GLY A 366 9.47 -19.10 -7.37
CA GLY A 366 9.31 -20.57 -7.35
C GLY A 366 9.57 -21.20 -5.98
N VAL A 367 9.45 -20.42 -4.90
CA VAL A 367 9.58 -20.90 -3.53
C VAL A 367 8.22 -21.38 -3.03
N PRO A 368 8.11 -22.61 -2.46
CA PRO A 368 6.87 -23.03 -1.80
C PRO A 368 6.51 -22.09 -0.67
N VAL A 369 5.23 -21.76 -0.49
CA VAL A 369 4.79 -20.80 0.53
C VAL A 369 3.91 -21.45 1.60
N VAL A 370 4.13 -21.07 2.86
CA VAL A 370 3.27 -21.34 4.01
C VAL A 370 2.78 -20.00 4.56
N THR A 371 1.47 -19.85 4.68
CA THR A 371 0.85 -18.59 5.14
C THR A 371 -0.50 -18.85 5.77
N THR A 372 -1.28 -17.82 6.09
CA THR A 372 -2.59 -17.91 6.74
C THR A 372 -3.71 -17.46 5.79
N ASP A 373 -4.97 -17.67 6.17
CA ASP A 373 -6.16 -17.29 5.41
C ASP A 373 -6.63 -15.86 5.62
N VAL A 374 -5.74 -14.98 6.04
CA VAL A 374 -6.06 -13.58 6.37
C VAL A 374 -6.35 -12.76 5.11
N SER A 375 -7.49 -12.07 5.11
CA SER A 375 -7.86 -11.02 4.12
C SER A 375 -7.82 -11.52 2.66
N GLY A 376 -6.95 -10.94 1.83
CA GLY A 376 -6.80 -11.30 0.40
C GLY A 376 -5.84 -12.46 0.12
N ILE A 377 -5.19 -13.01 1.14
CA ILE A 377 -4.21 -14.11 0.93
C ILE A 377 -4.83 -15.32 0.22
N PRO A 378 -6.06 -15.77 0.52
CA PRO A 378 -6.70 -16.88 -0.19
C PRO A 378 -6.97 -16.61 -1.69
N GLU A 379 -6.85 -15.37 -2.14
CA GLU A 379 -6.97 -15.05 -3.57
C GLU A 379 -5.75 -15.49 -4.38
N VAL A 380 -4.60 -15.70 -3.72
CA VAL A 380 -3.33 -16.08 -4.36
C VAL A 380 -2.82 -17.43 -3.86
N VAL A 381 -3.06 -17.78 -2.60
CA VAL A 381 -2.69 -19.08 -2.04
C VAL A 381 -3.94 -19.94 -1.84
N ALA A 382 -4.04 -21.00 -2.61
CA ALA A 382 -5.03 -22.07 -2.43
C ALA A 382 -4.33 -23.26 -1.76
N HIS A 383 -4.86 -23.69 -0.60
CA HIS A 383 -4.26 -24.76 0.20
C HIS A 383 -3.99 -26.01 -0.63
N GLU A 384 -2.78 -26.57 -0.52
CA GLU A 384 -2.25 -27.72 -1.24
C GLU A 384 -2.22 -27.59 -2.79
N ARG A 385 -2.61 -26.46 -3.33
CA ARG A 385 -2.58 -26.19 -4.77
C ARG A 385 -1.48 -25.21 -5.16
N THR A 386 -1.40 -24.05 -4.50
CA THR A 386 -0.39 -23.00 -4.80
C THR A 386 0.43 -22.62 -3.57
N GLY A 387 0.24 -23.29 -2.45
CA GLY A 387 0.91 -23.13 -1.17
C GLY A 387 0.17 -23.87 -0.07
N LEU A 388 0.60 -23.72 1.17
CA LEU A 388 -0.11 -24.24 2.34
C LEU A 388 -0.68 -23.06 3.15
N ILE A 389 -1.92 -23.20 3.57
CA ILE A 389 -2.62 -22.28 4.47
C ILE A 389 -2.77 -22.94 5.84
N VAL A 390 -2.42 -22.19 6.89
CA VAL A 390 -2.61 -22.58 8.29
C VAL A 390 -3.48 -21.55 9.02
N PRO A 391 -4.09 -21.89 10.14
CA PRO A 391 -4.79 -20.91 10.97
C PRO A 391 -3.84 -19.81 11.46
N PRO A 392 -4.30 -18.54 11.55
CA PRO A 392 -3.54 -17.49 12.20
C PRO A 392 -3.25 -17.85 13.68
N ASP A 393 -2.15 -17.35 14.23
CA ASP A 393 -1.75 -17.53 15.63
C ASP A 393 -1.60 -19.00 16.08
N ASP A 394 -1.31 -19.91 15.13
CA ASP A 394 -1.10 -21.33 15.41
C ASP A 394 0.33 -21.76 15.04
N PRO A 395 1.29 -21.72 15.99
CA PRO A 395 2.66 -22.17 15.77
C PRO A 395 2.77 -23.67 15.47
N ALA A 396 1.88 -24.50 16.03
CA ALA A 396 1.92 -25.95 15.82
C ALA A 396 1.51 -26.31 14.39
N ALA A 397 0.41 -25.74 13.88
CA ALA A 397 -0.01 -25.90 12.49
C ALA A 397 1.04 -25.34 11.53
N THR A 398 1.68 -24.21 11.87
CA THR A 398 2.76 -23.61 11.08
C THR A 398 3.97 -24.56 11.02
N ALA A 399 4.41 -25.14 12.14
CA ALA A 399 5.49 -26.10 12.20
C ALA A 399 5.20 -27.35 11.37
N GLU A 400 3.98 -27.87 11.46
CA GLU A 400 3.57 -29.06 10.68
C GLU A 400 3.56 -28.78 9.18
N ALA A 401 3.07 -27.63 8.76
CA ALA A 401 3.08 -27.22 7.34
C ALA A 401 4.51 -27.06 6.80
N LEU A 402 5.41 -26.44 7.58
CA LEU A 402 6.83 -26.31 7.23
C LEU A 402 7.51 -27.68 7.11
N LEU A 403 7.25 -28.59 8.07
CA LEU A 403 7.78 -29.95 8.07
C LEU A 403 7.26 -30.76 6.88
N ARG A 404 5.99 -30.59 6.53
CA ARG A 404 5.37 -31.25 5.38
C ARG A 404 6.02 -30.84 4.07
N ILE A 405 6.27 -29.53 3.85
CA ILE A 405 7.02 -29.04 2.68
C ILE A 405 8.44 -29.61 2.67
N HIS A 406 9.10 -29.70 3.82
CA HIS A 406 10.46 -30.23 3.91
C HIS A 406 10.56 -31.72 3.58
N ARG A 407 9.59 -32.53 4.03
CA ARG A 407 9.60 -33.99 3.87
C ARG A 407 9.01 -34.48 2.56
N ASP A 408 8.08 -33.73 1.96
CA ASP A 408 7.41 -34.09 0.72
C ASP A 408 7.86 -33.18 -0.43
N ALA A 409 8.97 -33.60 -1.08
CA ALA A 409 9.53 -32.85 -2.21
C ALA A 409 8.57 -32.80 -3.43
N ALA A 410 7.67 -33.77 -3.58
CA ALA A 410 6.67 -33.77 -4.67
C ALA A 410 5.61 -32.69 -4.42
N LEU A 411 5.11 -32.59 -3.18
CA LEU A 411 4.20 -31.51 -2.77
C LEU A 411 4.87 -30.16 -2.92
N ALA A 412 6.10 -29.98 -2.37
CA ALA A 412 6.84 -28.74 -2.44
C ALA A 412 6.98 -28.23 -3.89
N ARG A 413 7.42 -29.11 -4.79
CA ARG A 413 7.57 -28.79 -6.23
C ARG A 413 6.23 -28.42 -6.85
N ARG A 414 5.20 -29.24 -6.65
CA ARG A 414 3.87 -29.04 -7.23
C ARG A 414 3.25 -27.68 -6.84
N VAL A 415 3.29 -27.32 -5.54
CA VAL A 415 2.72 -26.06 -5.07
C VAL A 415 3.55 -24.85 -5.52
N ALA A 416 4.87 -24.98 -5.59
CA ALA A 416 5.76 -23.93 -6.07
C ALA A 416 5.55 -23.65 -7.57
N GLU A 417 5.50 -24.67 -8.40
CA GLU A 417 5.25 -24.55 -9.85
C GLU A 417 3.86 -23.93 -10.13
N ALA A 418 2.83 -24.43 -9.45
CA ALA A 418 1.48 -23.91 -9.59
C ALA A 418 1.36 -22.46 -9.09
N GLY A 419 2.01 -22.13 -7.96
CA GLY A 419 2.09 -20.78 -7.43
C GLY A 419 2.78 -19.82 -8.40
N ARG A 420 3.94 -20.22 -8.94
CA ARG A 420 4.69 -19.44 -9.95
C ARG A 420 3.85 -19.20 -11.21
N ALA A 421 3.17 -20.21 -11.72
CA ALA A 421 2.30 -20.10 -12.90
C ALA A 421 1.13 -19.14 -12.64
N LEU A 422 0.49 -19.21 -11.48
CA LEU A 422 -0.59 -18.30 -11.09
C LEU A 422 -0.11 -16.85 -11.03
N VAL A 423 1.05 -16.61 -10.41
CA VAL A 423 1.59 -15.24 -10.28
C VAL A 423 1.94 -14.66 -11.64
N ARG A 424 2.59 -15.44 -12.51
CA ARG A 424 2.93 -14.97 -13.87
C ARG A 424 1.71 -14.53 -14.68
N THR A 425 0.54 -15.15 -14.47
CA THR A 425 -0.67 -14.82 -15.22
C THR A 425 -1.50 -13.73 -14.56
N ARG A 426 -1.60 -13.72 -13.22
CA ARG A 426 -2.51 -12.82 -12.49
C ARG A 426 -1.85 -11.53 -11.99
N PHE A 427 -0.54 -11.55 -11.76
CA PHE A 427 0.23 -10.42 -11.21
C PHE A 427 1.23 -9.82 -12.21
N ASP A 428 0.96 -10.03 -13.51
CA ASP A 428 1.67 -9.33 -14.58
C ASP A 428 1.42 -7.82 -14.46
N GLY A 429 2.49 -7.08 -14.16
CA GLY A 429 2.39 -5.67 -13.85
C GLY A 429 2.00 -4.81 -15.06
N ASP A 430 2.37 -5.22 -16.28
CA ASP A 430 2.08 -4.46 -17.49
C ASP A 430 0.60 -4.61 -17.88
N ARG A 431 0.03 -5.81 -17.68
CA ARG A 431 -1.41 -6.04 -17.85
C ARG A 431 -2.22 -5.25 -16.81
N LEU A 432 -1.83 -5.33 -15.55
CA LEU A 432 -2.55 -4.68 -14.44
C LEU A 432 -2.52 -3.15 -14.55
N ILE A 433 -1.39 -2.58 -14.99
CA ILE A 433 -1.32 -1.14 -15.23
C ILE A 433 -2.21 -0.71 -16.40
N GLY A 434 -2.38 -1.57 -17.42
CA GLY A 434 -3.32 -1.33 -18.52
C GLY A 434 -4.78 -1.23 -18.07
N GLU A 435 -5.17 -2.02 -17.04
CA GLU A 435 -6.50 -1.90 -16.41
C GLU A 435 -6.67 -0.52 -15.75
N LEU A 436 -5.69 -0.09 -14.93
CA LEU A 436 -5.72 1.22 -14.26
C LEU A 436 -5.65 2.38 -15.25
N TYR A 437 -4.79 2.29 -16.27
CA TYR A 437 -4.70 3.25 -17.37
C TYR A 437 -6.05 3.47 -18.06
N SER A 438 -6.76 2.38 -18.34
CA SER A 438 -8.07 2.43 -18.99
C SER A 438 -9.13 3.11 -18.11
N LEU A 439 -9.05 2.97 -16.78
CA LEU A 439 -9.93 3.68 -15.85
C LEU A 439 -9.64 5.19 -15.87
N PHE A 440 -8.38 5.60 -15.85
CA PHE A 440 -8.01 7.00 -15.91
C PHE A 440 -8.38 7.65 -17.23
N LYS A 441 -8.18 6.96 -18.35
CA LYS A 441 -8.54 7.48 -19.68
C LYS A 441 -10.03 7.81 -19.83
N ARG A 442 -10.90 7.20 -19.02
CA ARG A 442 -12.36 7.48 -19.05
C ARG A 442 -12.74 8.77 -18.33
N VAL A 443 -11.87 9.30 -17.47
CA VAL A 443 -12.20 10.42 -16.55
C VAL A 443 -11.26 11.63 -16.67
N ALA A 444 -10.13 11.47 -17.38
CA ALA A 444 -9.10 12.50 -17.59
C ALA A 444 -9.34 13.42 -18.83
#